data_35779b9d5314a79914fbfb6e2baf4f8e
#
_entry.id   35779b9d5314a79914fbfb6e2baf4f8e
#
_cell.length_a   1.000
_cell.length_b   1.000
_cell.length_c   1.000
_cell.angle_alpha   90.00
_cell.angle_beta   90.00
_cell.angle_gamma   90.00
#
_symmetry.space_group_name_H-M   'P 1'
#
loop_
_entity.id
_entity.type
_entity.pdbx_description
1 polymer ?
#
loop_
_entity_poly.entity_id
_entity_poly.type
_entity_poly.pdbx_seq_one_letter_code
_entity_poly.pdbx_strand_id
1 'polypeptide(L)'
;MWLAHIAAGLSIASYTDCLESFLLANAFHHLPSIDQLIVDTGLVKKEFHDAEMHTPFFAFAVAAVTALFSWKYALLALICICTHLLMDMPTDTGLMLLYPFSRRRFTLNLWKNTGGWGLKSFYQQKWAVALETPVWLFFFYRLTVSLVYAYYDKIL
;
A
#
# COMPACT_ATOMS: atom_id res chain seq x y z
N MET A 1 -3.06 -6.78 5.14
CA MET A 1 -1.78 -6.42 5.83
C MET A 1 -1.89 -4.98 6.32
N TRP A 2 -2.40 -4.78 7.50
CA TRP A 2 -2.82 -3.42 7.90
C TRP A 2 -1.66 -2.50 8.32
N LEU A 3 -0.89 -2.89 9.34
CA LEU A 3 0.23 -2.05 9.79
C LEU A 3 1.43 -2.10 8.83
N ALA A 4 1.62 -3.21 8.12
CA ALA A 4 2.69 -3.32 7.14
C ALA A 4 2.53 -2.38 5.93
N HIS A 5 1.30 -1.95 5.58
CA HIS A 5 1.12 -0.91 4.57
C HIS A 5 1.78 0.40 4.98
N ILE A 6 1.69 0.78 6.26
CA ILE A 6 2.37 1.98 6.78
C ILE A 6 3.89 1.79 6.63
N ALA A 7 4.41 0.65 7.08
CA ALA A 7 5.84 0.36 6.99
C ALA A 7 6.33 0.32 5.53
N ALA A 8 5.55 -0.24 4.60
CA ALA A 8 5.88 -0.27 3.19
C ALA A 8 5.88 1.12 2.55
N GLY A 9 4.84 1.91 2.78
CA GLY A 9 4.76 3.30 2.30
C GLY A 9 5.95 4.14 2.79
N LEU A 10 6.26 4.07 4.07
CA LEU A 10 7.41 4.76 4.67
C LEU A 10 8.75 4.23 4.11
N SER A 11 8.86 2.93 3.87
CA SER A 11 10.06 2.34 3.27
C SER A 11 10.31 2.85 1.86
N ILE A 12 9.28 2.87 1.01
CA ILE A 12 9.39 3.43 -0.35
C ILE A 12 9.74 4.92 -0.27
N ALA A 13 9.05 5.67 0.59
CA ALA A 13 9.28 7.09 0.80
C ALA A 13 10.73 7.40 1.24
N SER A 14 11.37 6.50 1.99
CA SER A 14 12.77 6.67 2.44
C SER A 14 13.82 6.65 1.31
N TYR A 15 13.43 6.30 0.09
CA TYR A 15 14.29 6.40 -1.11
C TYR A 15 14.08 7.70 -1.89
N THR A 16 13.23 8.59 -1.42
CA THR A 16 12.97 9.86 -2.09
C THR A 16 13.88 10.95 -1.53
N ASP A 17 14.25 11.91 -2.39
CA ASP A 17 15.27 12.93 -2.10
C ASP A 17 14.70 14.20 -1.45
N CYS A 18 13.38 14.33 -1.37
CA CYS A 18 12.73 15.53 -0.84
C CYS A 18 11.42 15.22 -0.11
N LEU A 19 11.01 16.16 0.75
CA LEU A 19 9.79 16.04 1.55
C LEU A 19 8.53 15.84 0.69
N GLU A 20 8.46 16.53 -0.44
CA GLU A 20 7.31 16.38 -1.37
C GLU A 20 7.18 14.95 -1.87
N SER A 21 8.26 14.37 -2.39
CA SER A 21 8.25 12.97 -2.87
C SER A 21 7.98 11.98 -1.74
N PHE A 22 8.48 12.27 -0.53
CA PHE A 22 8.20 11.46 0.65
C PHE A 22 6.70 11.45 0.99
N LEU A 23 6.06 12.62 1.00
CA LEU A 23 4.63 12.75 1.26
C LEU A 23 3.79 12.10 0.16
N LEU A 24 4.17 12.30 -1.11
CA LEU A 24 3.50 11.69 -2.25
C LEU A 24 3.61 10.17 -2.26
N ALA A 25 4.76 9.60 -1.91
CA ALA A 25 4.92 8.15 -1.82
C ALA A 25 3.93 7.53 -0.81
N ASN A 26 3.82 8.14 0.37
CA ASN A 26 2.85 7.69 1.37
C ASN A 26 1.41 7.89 0.88
N ALA A 27 1.08 9.03 0.30
CA ALA A 27 -0.25 9.31 -0.23
C ALA A 27 -0.64 8.29 -1.32
N PHE A 28 0.23 8.04 -2.29
CA PHE A 28 -0.03 7.07 -3.36
C PHE A 28 -0.14 5.64 -2.84
N HIS A 29 0.69 5.25 -1.85
CA HIS A 29 0.61 3.91 -1.28
C HIS A 29 -0.72 3.66 -0.58
N HIS A 30 -1.27 4.67 0.11
CA HIS A 30 -2.53 4.54 0.84
C HIS A 30 -3.76 4.96 0.02
N LEU A 31 -3.58 5.46 -1.19
CA LEU A 31 -4.68 5.93 -2.05
C LEU A 31 -5.76 4.85 -2.29
N PRO A 32 -5.45 3.56 -2.55
CA PRO A 32 -6.47 2.55 -2.69
C PRO A 32 -7.35 2.39 -1.44
N SER A 33 -6.78 2.51 -0.23
CA SER A 33 -7.51 2.37 1.04
C SER A 33 -8.53 3.48 1.31
N ILE A 34 -8.59 4.54 0.50
CA ILE A 34 -9.62 5.58 0.60
C ILE A 34 -11.01 4.99 0.33
N ASP A 35 -11.11 3.93 -0.46
CA ASP A 35 -12.36 3.24 -0.71
C ASP A 35 -13.02 2.75 0.60
N GLN A 36 -12.24 2.28 1.57
CA GLN A 36 -12.75 1.90 2.89
C GLN A 36 -13.36 3.11 3.63
N LEU A 37 -12.70 4.28 3.56
CA LEU A 37 -13.26 5.50 4.17
C LEU A 37 -14.60 5.88 3.51
N ILE A 38 -14.71 5.73 2.19
CA ILE A 38 -15.94 6.01 1.45
C ILE A 38 -17.05 5.03 1.87
N VAL A 39 -16.72 3.74 2.01
CA VAL A 39 -17.66 2.72 2.53
C VAL A 39 -18.12 3.08 3.95
N ASP A 40 -17.19 3.48 4.82
CA ASP A 40 -17.49 3.83 6.22
C ASP A 40 -18.40 5.06 6.35
N THR A 41 -18.43 5.95 5.34
CA THR A 41 -19.42 7.05 5.28
C THR A 41 -20.84 6.59 4.95
N GLY A 42 -21.03 5.36 4.48
CA GLY A 42 -22.30 4.84 4.00
C GLY A 42 -22.75 5.36 2.64
N LEU A 43 -21.90 6.13 1.94
CA LEU A 43 -22.22 6.68 0.59
C LEU A 43 -22.21 5.59 -0.49
N VAL A 44 -21.43 4.53 -0.28
CA VAL A 44 -21.34 3.40 -1.20
C VAL A 44 -21.51 2.07 -0.46
N LYS A 45 -21.82 1.02 -1.22
CA LYS A 45 -21.98 -0.33 -0.66
C LYS A 45 -20.62 -0.92 -0.25
N LYS A 46 -20.64 -1.85 0.71
CA LYS A 46 -19.45 -2.53 1.21
C LYS A 46 -18.65 -3.26 0.11
N GLU A 47 -19.33 -3.73 -0.93
CA GLU A 47 -18.69 -4.40 -2.07
C GLU A 47 -17.79 -3.48 -2.90
N PHE A 48 -17.87 -2.16 -2.70
CA PHE A 48 -16.97 -1.18 -3.33
C PHE A 48 -15.53 -1.30 -2.81
N HIS A 49 -15.36 -1.72 -1.56
CA HIS A 49 -14.04 -1.99 -1.00
C HIS A 49 -13.38 -3.17 -1.70
N ASP A 50 -12.10 -3.07 -1.96
CA ASP A 50 -11.27 -4.03 -2.71
C ASP A 50 -11.75 -4.27 -4.17
N ALA A 51 -12.44 -3.32 -4.77
CA ALA A 51 -12.93 -3.37 -6.15
C ALA A 51 -12.23 -2.36 -7.05
N GLU A 52 -12.86 -1.21 -7.27
CA GLU A 52 -12.46 -0.25 -8.32
C GLU A 52 -11.07 0.34 -8.05
N MET A 53 -10.76 0.70 -6.81
CA MET A 53 -9.47 1.32 -6.45
C MET A 53 -8.36 0.31 -6.21
N HIS A 54 -8.70 -0.98 -6.04
CA HIS A 54 -7.75 -2.07 -5.84
C HIS A 54 -7.47 -2.85 -7.13
N THR A 55 -7.21 -2.12 -8.22
CA THR A 55 -6.93 -2.71 -9.54
C THR A 55 -5.68 -2.13 -10.18
N PRO A 56 -4.97 -2.89 -11.03
CA PRO A 56 -3.88 -2.33 -11.84
C PRO A 56 -4.34 -1.18 -12.75
N PHE A 57 -5.60 -1.22 -13.23
CA PHE A 57 -6.15 -0.14 -14.04
C PHE A 57 -6.23 1.17 -13.26
N PHE A 58 -6.60 1.12 -11.98
CA PHE A 58 -6.56 2.30 -11.12
C PHE A 58 -5.13 2.83 -10.98
N ALA A 59 -4.14 1.94 -10.74
CA ALA A 59 -2.74 2.34 -10.67
C ALA A 59 -2.27 3.04 -11.94
N PHE A 60 -2.61 2.49 -13.12
CA PHE A 60 -2.29 3.11 -14.41
C PHE A 60 -3.03 4.43 -14.62
N ALA A 61 -4.30 4.55 -14.23
CA ALA A 61 -5.06 5.79 -14.36
C ALA A 61 -4.43 6.90 -13.50
N VAL A 62 -4.09 6.61 -12.23
CA VAL A 62 -3.41 7.58 -11.36
C VAL A 62 -2.04 7.96 -11.93
N ALA A 63 -1.26 7.00 -12.40
CA ALA A 63 0.04 7.26 -13.02
C ALA A 63 -0.09 8.12 -14.28
N ALA A 64 -1.08 7.85 -15.15
CA ALA A 64 -1.33 8.64 -16.35
C ALA A 64 -1.70 10.10 -16.04
N VAL A 65 -2.59 10.32 -15.05
CA VAL A 65 -2.92 11.68 -14.60
C VAL A 65 -1.69 12.37 -14.01
N THR A 66 -0.93 11.68 -13.18
CA THR A 66 0.27 12.23 -12.54
C THR A 66 1.37 12.53 -13.56
N ALA A 67 1.46 11.76 -14.66
CA ALA A 67 2.42 11.96 -15.74
C ALA A 67 2.24 13.31 -16.46
N LEU A 68 1.03 13.89 -16.44
CA LEU A 68 0.79 15.22 -16.98
C LEU A 68 1.57 16.32 -16.24
N PHE A 69 1.96 16.06 -15.00
CA PHE A 69 2.72 16.99 -14.17
C PHE A 69 4.19 16.56 -14.03
N SER A 70 4.44 15.26 -13.81
CA SER A 70 5.78 14.72 -13.64
C SER A 70 5.84 13.22 -13.91
N TRP A 71 6.69 12.79 -14.83
CA TRP A 71 6.92 11.38 -15.10
C TRP A 71 7.54 10.64 -13.89
N LYS A 72 8.35 11.34 -13.07
CA LYS A 72 8.92 10.78 -11.83
C LYS A 72 7.84 10.44 -10.82
N TYR A 73 6.87 11.33 -10.64
CA TYR A 73 5.74 11.09 -9.73
C TYR A 73 4.76 10.06 -10.28
N ALA A 74 4.63 9.96 -11.61
CA ALA A 74 3.86 8.88 -12.24
C ALA A 74 4.46 7.50 -11.94
N LEU A 75 5.78 7.36 -12.05
CA LEU A 75 6.48 6.13 -11.72
C LEU A 75 6.36 5.82 -10.21
N LEU A 76 6.50 6.83 -9.36
CA LEU A 76 6.33 6.69 -7.91
C LEU A 76 4.91 6.21 -7.56
N ALA A 77 3.89 6.82 -8.16
CA ALA A 77 2.49 6.42 -7.97
C ALA A 77 2.27 4.96 -8.39
N LEU A 78 2.80 4.56 -9.55
CA LEU A 78 2.67 3.19 -10.05
C LEU A 78 3.32 2.19 -9.08
N ILE A 79 4.55 2.44 -8.65
CA ILE A 79 5.27 1.58 -7.69
C ILE A 79 4.49 1.48 -6.38
N CYS A 80 4.07 2.61 -5.81
CA CYS A 80 3.39 2.63 -4.53
C CYS A 80 2.05 1.90 -4.56
N ILE A 81 1.21 2.16 -5.57
CA ILE A 81 -0.10 1.52 -5.69
C ILE A 81 0.07 0.03 -6.01
N CYS A 82 0.95 -0.35 -6.93
CA CYS A 82 1.19 -1.77 -7.22
C CYS A 82 1.72 -2.54 -6.00
N THR A 83 2.60 -1.93 -5.19
CA THR A 83 3.07 -2.53 -3.95
C THR A 83 1.91 -2.73 -2.96
N HIS A 84 1.02 -1.75 -2.82
CA HIS A 84 -0.20 -1.88 -2.02
C HIS A 84 -1.05 -3.08 -2.47
N LEU A 85 -1.33 -3.18 -3.77
CA LEU A 85 -2.12 -4.30 -4.33
C LEU A 85 -1.47 -5.66 -4.07
N LEU A 86 -0.14 -5.76 -4.24
CA LEU A 86 0.59 -7.00 -3.96
C LEU A 86 0.48 -7.42 -2.49
N MET A 87 0.45 -6.45 -1.58
CA MET A 87 0.31 -6.72 -0.15
C MET A 87 -1.10 -7.17 0.25
N ASP A 88 -2.13 -6.87 -0.55
CA ASP A 88 -3.50 -7.30 -0.28
C ASP A 88 -3.87 -8.63 -0.92
N MET A 89 -3.11 -9.09 -1.92
CA MET A 89 -3.35 -10.39 -2.57
C MET A 89 -3.37 -11.60 -1.61
N PRO A 90 -2.62 -11.65 -0.51
CA PRO A 90 -2.64 -12.79 0.41
C PRO A 90 -3.95 -12.98 1.19
N THR A 91 -4.86 -12.00 1.19
CA THR A 91 -6.15 -12.10 1.90
C THR A 91 -7.09 -13.10 1.23
N ASP A 92 -8.05 -13.64 1.97
CA ASP A 92 -9.11 -14.54 1.43
C ASP A 92 -10.10 -13.81 0.51
N THR A 93 -10.27 -12.50 0.66
CA THR A 93 -11.12 -11.69 -0.21
C THR A 93 -10.54 -11.50 -1.59
N GLY A 94 -9.22 -11.43 -1.71
CA GLY A 94 -8.51 -11.22 -2.96
C GLY A 94 -8.87 -9.93 -3.69
N LEU A 95 -8.22 -9.69 -4.83
CA LEU A 95 -8.34 -8.48 -5.64
C LEU A 95 -8.93 -8.78 -7.01
N MET A 96 -9.71 -7.84 -7.56
CA MET A 96 -10.24 -7.92 -8.93
C MET A 96 -9.23 -7.35 -9.94
N LEU A 97 -8.11 -8.06 -10.15
CA LEU A 97 -6.99 -7.56 -10.98
C LEU A 97 -7.38 -7.21 -12.42
N LEU A 98 -8.43 -7.80 -12.96
CA LEU A 98 -8.89 -7.61 -14.34
C LEU A 98 -10.16 -6.75 -14.45
N TYR A 99 -10.59 -6.10 -13.37
CA TYR A 99 -11.71 -5.16 -13.43
C TYR A 99 -11.34 -3.95 -14.29
N PRO A 100 -12.24 -3.41 -15.15
CA PRO A 100 -13.66 -3.73 -15.29
C PRO A 100 -14.00 -4.93 -16.19
N PHE A 101 -13.03 -5.55 -16.85
CA PHE A 101 -13.29 -6.60 -17.85
C PHE A 101 -13.71 -7.92 -17.20
N SER A 102 -13.25 -8.19 -15.97
CA SER A 102 -13.62 -9.39 -15.22
C SER A 102 -13.74 -9.08 -13.73
N ARG A 103 -14.78 -9.61 -13.11
CA ARG A 103 -14.98 -9.54 -11.65
C ARG A 103 -14.35 -10.71 -10.91
N ARG A 104 -13.53 -11.54 -11.58
CA ARG A 104 -12.83 -12.65 -10.95
C ARG A 104 -11.83 -12.09 -9.92
N ARG A 105 -11.90 -12.61 -8.70
CA ARG A 105 -10.95 -12.28 -7.64
C ARG A 105 -9.75 -13.20 -7.68
N PHE A 106 -8.58 -12.65 -7.50
CA PHE A 106 -7.30 -13.35 -7.38
C PHE A 106 -6.81 -13.23 -5.95
N THR A 107 -6.49 -14.35 -5.33
CA THR A 107 -6.05 -14.40 -3.93
C THR A 107 -5.06 -15.54 -3.73
N LEU A 108 -4.11 -15.33 -2.78
CA LEU A 108 -3.27 -16.40 -2.25
C LEU A 108 -3.92 -17.13 -1.07
N ASN A 109 -5.01 -16.59 -0.52
CA ASN A 109 -5.80 -17.18 0.56
C ASN A 109 -4.96 -17.65 1.76
N LEU A 110 -3.97 -16.85 2.19
CA LEU A 110 -3.08 -17.19 3.31
C LEU A 110 -3.66 -16.81 4.67
N TRP A 111 -4.55 -15.81 4.71
CA TRP A 111 -5.28 -15.41 5.93
C TRP A 111 -6.64 -14.82 5.61
N LYS A 112 -7.47 -14.75 6.64
CA LYS A 112 -8.81 -14.17 6.55
C LYS A 112 -8.76 -12.66 6.75
N ASN A 113 -9.40 -11.94 5.85
CA ASN A 113 -9.70 -10.53 6.07
C ASN A 113 -10.73 -10.42 7.20
N THR A 114 -10.34 -9.75 8.28
CA THR A 114 -11.20 -9.60 9.46
C THR A 114 -12.09 -8.37 9.38
N GLY A 115 -11.98 -7.62 8.28
CA GLY A 115 -12.74 -6.41 8.02
C GLY A 115 -12.31 -5.23 8.88
N GLY A 116 -12.19 -4.06 8.24
CA GLY A 116 -11.96 -2.78 8.92
C GLY A 116 -10.80 -2.80 9.93
N TRP A 117 -11.07 -2.24 11.09
CA TRP A 117 -10.10 -2.01 12.15
C TRP A 117 -9.91 -3.18 13.13
N GLY A 118 -10.24 -4.40 12.72
CA GLY A 118 -10.17 -5.63 13.55
C GLY A 118 -8.75 -6.13 13.82
N LEU A 119 -7.85 -5.26 14.30
CA LEU A 119 -6.43 -5.53 14.52
C LEU A 119 -6.17 -6.81 15.31
N LYS A 120 -6.92 -7.01 16.41
CA LYS A 120 -6.68 -8.14 17.31
C LYS A 120 -6.88 -9.49 16.62
N SER A 121 -7.97 -9.67 15.89
CA SER A 121 -8.27 -10.92 15.18
C SER A 121 -7.34 -11.13 13.97
N PHE A 122 -6.90 -10.06 13.31
CA PHE A 122 -5.95 -10.14 12.21
C PHE A 122 -4.59 -10.70 12.70
N TYR A 123 -4.01 -10.13 13.73
CA TYR A 123 -2.69 -10.51 14.24
C TYR A 123 -2.66 -11.83 15.04
N GLN A 124 -3.79 -12.47 15.26
CA GLN A 124 -3.83 -13.86 15.73
C GLN A 124 -3.54 -14.90 14.63
N GLN A 125 -3.49 -14.48 13.38
CA GLN A 125 -3.24 -15.36 12.24
C GLN A 125 -1.73 -15.45 11.96
N LYS A 126 -1.18 -16.66 12.05
CA LYS A 126 0.29 -16.90 11.90
C LYS A 126 0.86 -16.35 10.60
N TRP A 127 0.16 -16.53 9.48
CA TRP A 127 0.61 -16.05 8.17
C TRP A 127 0.59 -14.53 8.05
N ALA A 128 -0.35 -13.84 8.69
CA ALA A 128 -0.37 -12.38 8.72
C ALA A 128 0.91 -11.85 9.39
N VAL A 129 1.26 -12.37 10.56
CA VAL A 129 2.48 -12.01 11.27
C VAL A 129 3.73 -12.39 10.46
N ALA A 130 3.79 -13.61 9.91
CA ALA A 130 4.95 -14.09 9.17
C ALA A 130 5.27 -13.24 7.93
N LEU A 131 4.25 -12.76 7.21
CA LEU A 131 4.43 -11.94 6.01
C LEU A 131 4.61 -10.44 6.32
N GLU A 132 4.12 -9.95 7.45
CA GLU A 132 4.38 -8.58 7.88
C GLU A 132 5.78 -8.39 8.46
N THR A 133 6.33 -9.42 9.10
CA THR A 133 7.66 -9.34 9.75
C THR A 133 8.77 -8.87 8.80
N PRO A 134 8.96 -9.43 7.59
CA PRO A 134 9.96 -8.94 6.63
C PRO A 134 9.78 -7.47 6.24
N VAL A 135 8.53 -7.00 6.11
CA VAL A 135 8.24 -5.60 5.77
C VAL A 135 8.72 -4.67 6.89
N TRP A 136 8.43 -5.04 8.14
CA TRP A 136 8.89 -4.29 9.31
C TRP A 136 10.40 -4.34 9.49
N LEU A 137 11.04 -5.50 9.29
CA LEU A 137 12.50 -5.61 9.33
C LEU A 137 13.16 -4.73 8.27
N PHE A 138 12.60 -4.69 7.07
CA PHE A 138 13.09 -3.82 6.01
C PHE A 138 12.90 -2.34 6.36
N PHE A 139 11.76 -1.96 6.91
CA PHE A 139 11.52 -0.59 7.38
C PHE A 139 12.53 -0.16 8.45
N PHE A 140 12.75 -0.97 9.48
CA PHE A 140 13.73 -0.65 10.53
C PHE A 140 15.16 -0.61 10.01
N TYR A 141 15.51 -1.50 9.10
CA TYR A 141 16.81 -1.43 8.40
C TYR A 141 16.96 -0.09 7.68
N ARG A 142 15.98 0.31 6.88
CA ARG A 142 15.99 1.60 6.16
C ARG A 142 16.07 2.79 7.10
N LEU A 143 15.31 2.77 8.18
CA LEU A 143 15.35 3.82 9.20
C LEU A 143 16.74 3.93 9.82
N THR A 144 17.35 2.81 10.21
CA THR A 144 18.70 2.79 10.77
C THR A 144 19.73 3.36 9.79
N VAL A 145 19.68 2.94 8.53
CA VAL A 145 20.56 3.45 7.48
C VAL A 145 20.41 4.96 7.34
N SER A 146 19.17 5.46 7.26
CA SER A 146 18.91 6.90 7.13
C SER A 146 19.42 7.71 8.33
N LEU A 147 19.24 7.19 9.55
CA LEU A 147 19.74 7.84 10.77
C LEU A 147 21.27 7.87 10.83
N VAL A 148 21.92 6.78 10.42
CA VAL A 148 23.38 6.70 10.35
C VAL A 148 23.93 7.74 9.38
N TYR A 149 23.39 7.83 8.15
CA TYR A 149 23.82 8.84 7.19
C TYR A 149 23.58 10.26 7.72
N ALA A 150 22.42 10.56 8.28
CA ALA A 150 22.12 11.87 8.83
C ALA A 150 23.03 12.24 10.03
N TYR A 151 23.56 11.26 10.75
CA TYR A 151 24.55 11.48 11.81
C TYR A 151 25.94 11.83 11.23
N TYR A 152 26.40 11.08 10.22
CA TYR A 152 27.70 11.34 9.60
C TYR A 152 27.76 12.67 8.86
N ASP A 153 26.69 13.04 8.13
CA ASP A 153 26.62 14.34 7.42
C ASP A 153 26.68 15.57 8.37
N LYS A 154 26.46 15.37 9.68
CA LYS A 154 26.57 16.45 10.67
C LYS A 154 27.95 16.57 11.30
N ILE A 155 28.79 15.55 11.14
CA ILE A 155 30.11 15.49 11.77
C ILE A 155 31.22 15.88 10.77
N LEU A 156 30.98 15.69 9.48
CA LEU A 156 31.87 16.07 8.38
C LEU A 156 31.55 17.48 7.88
#